data_d7aa564ca22220d065b4d901755720b6
#
_entry.id   d7aa564ca22220d065b4d901755720b6
#
_cell.length_a   1.000
_cell.length_b   1.000
_cell.length_c   1.000
_cell.angle_alpha   90.00
_cell.angle_beta   90.00
_cell.angle_gamma   90.00
#
_symmetry.space_group_name_H-M   'P 1'
#
loop_
_entity.id
_entity.type
_entity.pdbx_description
1 polymer ?
#
loop_
_entity_poly.entity_id
_entity_poly.type
_entity_poly.pdbx_seq_one_letter_code
_entity_poly.pdbx_strand_id
1 'polypeptide(L)'
;MAKYFMTWEADESLWPTDPKEQGALGMKLAGMVKQSMKEGKTSDWGVFVGGDKGYAIGEGNAVDLYTELQQYHPYINFMVHQVLSIDELLEAQKSRMK
;
A
#
# COMPACT_ATOMS: atom_id res chain seq x y z
N MET A 1 -6.11 3.45 -15.54
CA MET A 1 -5.46 2.52 -14.62
C MET A 1 -6.32 2.40 -13.35
N ALA A 2 -6.33 1.21 -12.77
CA ALA A 2 -7.06 1.03 -11.51
C ALA A 2 -6.32 1.72 -10.36
N LYS A 3 -7.10 2.19 -9.40
CA LYS A 3 -6.59 2.80 -8.18
C LYS A 3 -7.02 1.96 -6.99
N TYR A 4 -6.11 1.81 -6.03
CA TYR A 4 -6.36 0.98 -4.85
C TYR A 4 -6.07 1.78 -3.59
N PHE A 5 -6.99 1.72 -2.65
CA PHE A 5 -6.76 2.21 -1.30
C PHE A 5 -6.36 1.03 -0.43
N MET A 6 -5.28 1.16 0.30
CA MET A 6 -4.77 0.10 1.15
C MET A 6 -4.57 0.61 2.56
N THR A 7 -4.87 -0.26 3.53
CA THR A 7 -4.36 -0.08 4.88
C THR A 7 -3.30 -1.14 5.11
N TRP A 8 -2.29 -0.79 5.87
CA TRP A 8 -1.23 -1.73 6.19
C TRP A 8 -0.99 -1.79 7.69
N GLU A 9 -0.50 -2.92 8.15
CA GLU A 9 -0.20 -3.16 9.55
C GLU A 9 1.08 -3.98 9.64
N ALA A 10 2.01 -3.53 10.48
CA ALA A 10 3.24 -4.27 10.73
C ALA A 10 2.94 -5.45 11.65
N ASP A 11 3.47 -6.62 11.29
CA ASP A 11 3.41 -7.79 12.16
C ASP A 11 4.67 -7.83 13.01
N GLU A 12 4.60 -7.17 14.16
CA GLU A 12 5.75 -7.02 15.05
C GLU A 12 6.31 -8.33 15.56
N SER A 13 5.48 -9.38 15.62
CA SER A 13 5.94 -10.68 16.09
C SER A 13 7.01 -11.29 15.19
N LEU A 14 7.07 -10.84 13.94
CA LEU A 14 8.04 -11.34 12.94
C LEU A 14 9.23 -10.41 12.77
N TRP A 15 9.23 -9.26 13.44
CA TRP A 15 10.35 -8.32 13.38
C TRP A 15 11.44 -8.74 14.36
N PRO A 16 12.71 -8.39 14.07
CA PRO A 16 13.79 -8.67 15.03
C PRO A 16 13.54 -7.99 16.37
N THR A 17 14.03 -8.60 17.45
CA THR A 17 13.89 -8.03 18.78
C THR A 17 15.02 -7.04 19.11
N ASP A 18 16.15 -7.15 18.42
CA ASP A 18 17.27 -6.22 18.61
C ASP A 18 16.94 -4.85 18.02
N PRO A 19 17.04 -3.75 18.79
CA PRO A 19 16.70 -2.41 18.30
C PRO A 19 17.44 -1.99 17.02
N LYS A 20 18.70 -2.38 16.88
CA LYS A 20 19.50 -2.08 15.69
C LYS A 20 18.93 -2.78 14.46
N GLU A 21 18.60 -4.05 14.61
CA GLU A 21 18.04 -4.85 13.51
C GLU A 21 16.62 -4.39 13.15
N GLN A 22 15.85 -3.98 14.15
CA GLN A 22 14.52 -3.40 13.91
C GLN A 22 14.65 -2.14 13.08
N GLY A 23 15.57 -1.25 13.44
CA GLY A 23 15.83 -0.02 12.71
C GLY A 23 16.27 -0.29 11.28
N ALA A 24 17.15 -1.26 11.09
CA ALA A 24 17.65 -1.62 9.76
C ALA A 24 16.51 -2.14 8.87
N LEU A 25 15.65 -2.99 9.42
CA LEU A 25 14.50 -3.51 8.69
C LEU A 25 13.52 -2.37 8.33
N GLY A 26 13.24 -1.49 9.30
CA GLY A 26 12.38 -0.33 9.06
C GLY A 26 12.90 0.56 7.94
N MET A 27 14.20 0.83 7.93
CA MET A 27 14.82 1.63 6.87
C MET A 27 14.75 0.95 5.51
N LYS A 28 14.92 -0.36 5.48
CA LYS A 28 14.82 -1.15 4.25
C LYS A 28 13.40 -1.05 3.68
N LEU A 29 12.40 -1.29 4.52
CA LEU A 29 10.99 -1.25 4.09
C LEU A 29 10.59 0.16 3.64
N ALA A 30 11.02 1.19 4.38
CA ALA A 30 10.76 2.57 4.00
C ALA A 30 11.41 2.92 2.65
N GLY A 31 12.61 2.42 2.41
CA GLY A 31 13.31 2.60 1.13
C GLY A 31 12.54 1.99 -0.03
N MET A 32 11.90 0.83 0.19
CA MET A 32 11.08 0.17 -0.82
C MET A 32 9.84 1.02 -1.14
N VAL A 33 9.21 1.60 -0.14
CA VAL A 33 8.07 2.52 -0.34
C VAL A 33 8.52 3.74 -1.14
N LYS A 34 9.62 4.32 -0.78
CA LYS A 34 10.16 5.50 -1.48
C LYS A 34 10.42 5.18 -2.95
N GLN A 35 10.98 4.02 -3.23
CA GLN A 35 11.22 3.58 -4.61
C GLN A 35 9.91 3.37 -5.36
N SER A 36 8.92 2.77 -4.73
CA SER A 36 7.60 2.56 -5.33
C SER A 36 6.93 3.89 -5.68
N MET A 37 7.07 4.89 -4.82
CA MET A 37 6.55 6.24 -5.08
C MET A 37 7.28 6.89 -6.26
N LYS A 38 8.58 6.71 -6.34
CA LYS A 38 9.40 7.23 -7.42
C LYS A 38 9.01 6.63 -8.76
N GLU A 39 8.63 5.36 -8.76
CA GLU A 39 8.21 4.64 -9.97
C GLU A 39 6.75 4.89 -10.35
N GLY A 40 6.02 5.65 -9.55
CA GLY A 40 4.62 5.97 -9.80
C GLY A 40 3.64 4.86 -9.45
N LYS A 41 4.10 3.79 -8.79
CA LYS A 41 3.24 2.68 -8.37
C LYS A 41 2.43 3.03 -7.13
N THR A 42 3.00 3.83 -6.24
CA THR A 42 2.36 4.35 -5.04
C THR A 42 2.28 5.85 -5.15
N SER A 43 1.07 6.39 -5.12
CA SER A 43 0.86 7.83 -5.27
C SER A 43 0.80 8.57 -3.94
N ASP A 44 0.47 7.87 -2.87
CA ASP A 44 0.43 8.44 -1.52
C ASP A 44 0.67 7.33 -0.51
N TRP A 45 1.28 7.69 0.61
CA TRP A 45 1.60 6.74 1.67
C TRP A 45 1.70 7.49 2.98
N GLY A 46 1.25 6.88 4.06
CA GLY A 46 1.38 7.45 5.38
C GLY A 46 1.44 6.40 6.46
N VAL A 47 2.08 6.77 7.57
CA VAL A 47 2.08 5.98 8.79
C VAL A 47 1.27 6.75 9.83
N PHE A 48 0.39 6.05 10.55
CA PHE A 48 -0.36 6.69 11.62
C PHE A 48 0.58 7.04 12.77
N VAL A 49 0.38 8.19 13.37
CA VAL A 49 1.26 8.66 14.45
C VAL A 49 1.34 7.67 15.61
N GLY A 50 0.29 6.88 15.82
CA GLY A 50 0.31 5.80 16.82
C GLY A 50 1.26 4.65 16.51
N GLY A 51 1.76 4.58 15.27
CA GLY A 51 2.73 3.56 14.84
C GLY A 51 2.09 2.26 14.38
N ASP A 52 2.89 1.43 13.74
CA ASP A 52 2.56 0.07 13.30
C ASP A 52 1.48 -0.08 12.25
N LYS A 53 0.77 0.97 11.90
CA LYS A 53 -0.32 0.97 10.92
C LYS A 53 -0.25 2.22 10.07
N GLY A 54 -0.83 2.12 8.87
CA GLY A 54 -0.90 3.27 7.99
C GLY A 54 -1.76 2.97 6.78
N TYR A 55 -1.60 3.80 5.75
CA TYR A 55 -2.34 3.66 4.52
C TYR A 55 -1.40 3.85 3.33
N ALA A 56 -1.89 3.45 2.16
CA ALA A 56 -1.21 3.74 0.90
C ALA A 56 -2.24 3.79 -0.21
N ILE A 57 -1.92 4.51 -1.27
CA ILE A 57 -2.72 4.54 -2.49
C ILE A 57 -1.82 4.06 -3.62
N GLY A 58 -2.24 2.95 -4.25
CA GLY A 58 -1.52 2.37 -5.38
C GLY A 58 -2.28 2.53 -6.67
N GLU A 59 -1.56 2.49 -7.79
CA GLU A 59 -2.15 2.59 -9.12
C GLU A 59 -1.50 1.55 -10.03
N GLY A 60 -2.31 0.99 -10.94
CA GLY A 60 -1.83 0.00 -11.88
C GLY A 60 -2.80 -1.17 -12.00
N ASN A 61 -2.30 -2.30 -12.49
CA ASN A 61 -3.12 -3.50 -12.58
C ASN A 61 -2.95 -4.37 -11.33
N ALA A 62 -3.92 -5.26 -11.11
CA ALA A 62 -3.96 -6.06 -9.89
C ALA A 62 -2.77 -7.02 -9.75
N VAL A 63 -2.27 -7.56 -10.87
CA VAL A 63 -1.15 -8.49 -10.83
C VAL A 63 0.12 -7.79 -10.37
N ASP A 64 0.38 -6.59 -10.89
CA ASP A 64 1.54 -5.80 -10.50
C ASP A 64 1.44 -5.38 -9.04
N LEU A 65 0.25 -4.99 -8.60
CA LEU A 65 0.03 -4.62 -7.21
C LEU A 65 0.31 -5.81 -6.28
N TYR A 66 -0.22 -6.99 -6.60
CA TYR A 66 0.02 -8.19 -5.81
C TYR A 66 1.52 -8.46 -5.68
N THR A 67 2.23 -8.42 -6.80
CA THR A 67 3.68 -8.64 -6.82
C THR A 67 4.41 -7.63 -5.96
N GLU A 68 4.03 -6.36 -6.07
CA GLU A 68 4.62 -5.28 -5.27
C GLU A 68 4.43 -5.54 -3.77
N LEU A 69 3.21 -5.90 -3.36
CA LEU A 69 2.89 -6.09 -1.95
C LEU A 69 3.58 -7.32 -1.35
N GLN A 70 3.83 -8.35 -2.17
CA GLN A 70 4.52 -9.55 -1.70
C GLN A 70 5.96 -9.26 -1.26
N GLN A 71 6.56 -8.19 -1.73
CA GLN A 71 7.92 -7.80 -1.34
C GLN A 71 8.02 -7.41 0.15
N TYR A 72 6.89 -7.04 0.75
CA TYR A 72 6.84 -6.65 2.17
C TYR A 72 6.50 -7.82 3.09
N HIS A 73 6.15 -8.96 2.51
CA HIS A 73 5.81 -10.15 3.27
C HIS A 73 7.08 -10.75 3.89
N PRO A 74 7.06 -11.27 5.12
CA PRO A 74 5.92 -11.40 6.04
C PRO A 74 5.76 -10.24 7.03
N TYR A 75 6.50 -9.17 6.89
CA TYR A 75 6.62 -8.13 7.91
C TYR A 75 5.44 -7.17 7.93
N ILE A 76 4.78 -6.99 6.79
CA ILE A 76 3.66 -6.05 6.64
C ILE A 76 2.48 -6.79 6.02
N ASN A 77 1.31 -6.63 6.63
CA ASN A 77 0.04 -7.14 6.10
C ASN A 77 -0.77 -6.00 5.52
N PHE A 78 -1.46 -6.28 4.42
CA PHE A 78 -2.24 -5.27 3.70
C PHE A 78 -3.70 -5.68 3.60
N MET A 79 -4.61 -4.69 3.74
CA MET A 79 -6.00 -4.82 3.30
C MET A 79 -6.15 -3.90 2.09
N VAL A 80 -6.61 -4.45 0.98
CA VAL A 80 -6.64 -3.73 -0.29
C VAL A 80 -8.07 -3.58 -0.79
N HIS A 81 -8.44 -2.36 -1.17
CA HIS A 81 -9.75 -2.05 -1.74
C HIS A 81 -9.53 -1.33 -3.06
N GLN A 82 -10.07 -1.86 -4.14
CA GLN A 82 -10.10 -1.12 -5.39
C GLN A 82 -11.13 0.00 -5.28
N VAL A 83 -10.77 1.20 -5.70
CA VAL A 83 -11.67 2.36 -5.63
C VAL A 83 -11.94 2.89 -7.02
N LEU A 84 -13.12 3.48 -7.18
CA LEU A 84 -13.48 4.21 -8.40
C LEU A 84 -13.23 5.70 -8.17
N SER A 85 -12.74 6.37 -9.20
CA SER A 85 -12.71 7.83 -9.21
C SER A 85 -14.13 8.37 -9.33
N ILE A 86 -14.30 9.68 -9.11
CA ILE A 86 -15.62 10.29 -9.33
C ILE A 86 -16.05 10.16 -10.79
N ASP A 87 -15.12 10.27 -11.73
CA ASP A 87 -15.44 10.12 -13.14
C ASP A 87 -15.89 8.69 -13.48
N GLU A 88 -15.24 7.71 -12.90
CA GLU A 88 -15.63 6.30 -13.07
C GLU A 88 -17.00 6.03 -12.46
N LEU A 89 -17.27 6.62 -11.30
CA LEU A 89 -18.59 6.51 -10.68
C LEU A 89 -19.68 7.12 -11.57
N LEU A 90 -19.42 8.30 -12.12
CA LEU A 90 -20.37 8.94 -13.03
C LEU A 90 -20.63 8.11 -14.27
N GLU A 91 -19.60 7.48 -14.79
CA GLU A 91 -19.73 6.58 -15.95
C GLU A 91 -20.62 5.37 -15.62
N ALA A 92 -20.43 4.78 -14.45
CA ALA A 92 -21.25 3.67 -13.99
C ALA A 92 -22.70 4.10 -13.80
N GLN A 93 -22.95 5.31 -13.25
CA GLN A 93 -24.29 5.84 -13.07
C GLN A 93 -25.00 6.09 -14.41
N LYS A 94 -24.28 6.61 -15.38
CA LYS A 94 -24.84 6.80 -16.73
C LYS A 94 -25.32 5.47 -17.32
N SER A 95 -24.55 4.42 -17.13
CA SER A 95 -24.92 3.08 -17.62
C SER A 95 -26.23 2.61 -17.01
N ARG A 96 -26.47 2.92 -15.72
CA ARG A 96 -27.70 2.53 -15.03
C ARG A 96 -28.93 3.32 -15.48
N MET A 97 -28.73 4.49 -16.03
CA MET A 97 -29.81 5.38 -16.44
C MET A 97 -30.36 5.08 -17.82
N LYS A 98 -29.77 4.16 -18.55
CA LYS A 98 -30.22 3.77 -19.89
C LYS A 98 -31.43 2.86 -19.85
#